data_ddf246a8a2f8c6d41aa7c020a232e593
#
_entry.id   ddf246a8a2f8c6d41aa7c020a232e593
#
_cell.length_a   1.000
_cell.length_b   1.000
_cell.length_c   1.000
_cell.angle_alpha   90.00
_cell.angle_beta   90.00
_cell.angle_gamma   90.00
#
_symmetry.space_group_name_H-M   'P 1'
#
loop_
_entity.id
_entity.type
_entity.pdbx_description
1 polymer ?
#
loop_
_entity_poly.entity_id
_entity_poly.type
_entity_poly.pdbx_seq_one_letter_code
_entity_poly.pdbx_strand_id
1 'polypeptide(L)'
;MRKGVIDRSTTETSIRLRVSLDGRGCYRVSTGIRFLDHMLELTARHGAFDLEIDARGDLDVDQHHTVEDVGIALGEAVAQALGTRRGINRAGYFVMPMDETLAVAAVDLSGRPHAVVSHGVRTRLVGDLQTELIMDFFEGFAIGARANVHLKVLYGRSTHHRIEAVFKAFARALRVACSRDRRLARVLPSTKGLL
;
A
#
# COMPACT_ATOMS: atom_id res chain seq x y z
N MET A 1 -5.55 19.74 -0.23
CA MET A 1 -4.65 18.61 0.14
C MET A 1 -5.53 17.43 0.50
N ARG A 2 -5.38 16.30 -0.20
CA ARG A 2 -6.20 15.08 0.00
C ARG A 2 -5.62 14.27 1.15
N LYS A 3 -6.35 14.21 2.25
CA LYS A 3 -5.90 13.56 3.49
C LYS A 3 -6.90 12.49 3.93
N GLY A 4 -6.39 11.40 4.49
CA GLY A 4 -7.16 10.38 5.19
C GLY A 4 -6.61 10.19 6.59
N VAL A 5 -7.50 9.94 7.53
CA VAL A 5 -7.17 9.71 8.96
C VAL A 5 -8.01 8.55 9.45
N ILE A 6 -7.35 7.53 9.95
CA ILE A 6 -7.98 6.34 10.55
C ILE A 6 -7.52 6.26 12.01
N ASP A 7 -8.48 6.03 12.89
CA ASP A 7 -8.26 5.63 14.29
C ASP A 7 -9.11 4.39 14.50
N ARG A 8 -8.47 3.22 14.51
CA ARG A 8 -9.10 1.89 14.55
C ARG A 8 -8.59 1.15 15.77
N SER A 9 -9.48 0.60 16.55
CA SER A 9 -9.15 -0.25 17.70
C SER A 9 -10.05 -1.48 17.70
N THR A 10 -9.42 -2.63 17.85
CA THR A 10 -10.07 -3.95 18.05
C THR A 10 -9.58 -4.54 19.36
N THR A 11 -9.89 -5.80 19.64
CA THR A 11 -9.27 -6.54 20.74
C THR A 11 -7.84 -6.96 20.46
N GLU A 12 -7.43 -6.96 19.21
CA GLU A 12 -6.15 -7.46 18.71
C GLU A 12 -5.18 -6.35 18.37
N THR A 13 -5.69 -5.22 17.82
CA THR A 13 -4.86 -4.12 17.32
C THR A 13 -5.41 -2.75 17.70
N SER A 14 -4.50 -1.76 17.81
CA SER A 14 -4.82 -0.34 17.92
C SER A 14 -3.98 0.44 16.92
N ILE A 15 -4.59 1.11 15.96
CA ILE A 15 -3.91 1.75 14.82
C ILE A 15 -4.39 3.19 14.66
N ARG A 16 -3.44 4.13 14.70
CA ARG A 16 -3.63 5.52 14.27
C ARG A 16 -2.83 5.76 13.01
N LEU A 17 -3.52 6.12 11.94
CA LEU A 17 -2.90 6.30 10.64
C LEU A 17 -3.36 7.60 9.99
N ARG A 18 -2.40 8.34 9.42
CA ARG A 18 -2.66 9.54 8.61
C ARG A 18 -1.91 9.44 7.31
N VAL A 19 -2.59 9.71 6.20
CA VAL A 19 -1.97 9.81 4.88
C VAL A 19 -2.32 11.14 4.22
N SER A 20 -1.35 11.74 3.53
CA SER A 20 -1.57 12.83 2.58
C SER A 20 -1.11 12.40 1.21
N LEU A 21 -2.04 12.31 0.25
CA LEU A 21 -1.75 11.91 -1.14
C LEU A 21 -0.99 12.99 -1.92
N ASP A 22 -1.05 14.24 -1.48
CA ASP A 22 -0.35 15.38 -2.08
C ASP A 22 0.87 15.78 -1.23
N GLY A 23 1.56 14.79 -0.67
CA GLY A 23 2.70 14.95 0.22
C GLY A 23 4.05 15.12 -0.49
N ARG A 24 5.11 15.04 0.31
CA ARG A 24 6.52 15.13 -0.15
C ARG A 24 7.32 13.87 0.20
N GLY A 25 6.68 12.84 0.74
CA GLY A 25 7.32 11.61 1.19
C GLY A 25 7.91 11.71 2.60
N CYS A 26 7.32 12.56 3.46
CA CYS A 26 7.63 12.57 4.88
C CYS A 26 6.95 11.40 5.57
N TYR A 27 7.62 10.78 6.55
CA TYR A 27 7.05 9.65 7.24
C TYR A 27 7.44 9.58 8.72
N ARG A 28 6.55 8.98 9.50
CA ARG A 28 6.78 8.51 10.86
C ARG A 28 5.98 7.23 11.04
N VAL A 29 6.67 6.09 11.11
CA VAL A 29 6.06 4.76 11.13
C VAL A 29 6.57 3.95 12.32
N SER A 30 5.66 3.33 13.02
CA SER A 30 5.93 2.40 14.13
C SER A 30 4.83 1.36 14.18
N THR A 31 5.15 0.11 13.82
CA THR A 31 4.21 -1.02 13.87
C THR A 31 4.65 -2.10 14.86
N GLY A 32 5.85 -1.97 15.42
CA GLY A 32 6.48 -3.03 16.22
C GLY A 32 7.19 -4.09 15.37
N ILE A 33 7.09 -4.04 14.04
CA ILE A 33 7.76 -4.95 13.09
C ILE A 33 8.67 -4.08 12.20
N ARG A 34 9.96 -4.08 12.49
CA ARG A 34 10.89 -3.10 11.92
C ARG A 34 11.04 -3.19 10.41
N PHE A 35 10.97 -4.41 9.84
CA PHE A 35 11.03 -4.55 8.39
C PHE A 35 9.75 -4.06 7.70
N LEU A 36 8.58 -4.22 8.33
CA LEU A 36 7.34 -3.62 7.84
C LEU A 36 7.40 -2.09 7.89
N ASP A 37 7.92 -1.52 9.00
CA ASP A 37 8.13 -0.07 9.09
C ASP A 37 8.96 0.43 7.92
N HIS A 38 10.08 -0.23 7.63
CA HIS A 38 10.93 0.12 6.49
C HIS A 38 10.19 0.07 5.14
N MET A 39 9.34 -0.94 4.91
CA MET A 39 8.53 -1.04 3.68
C MET A 39 7.52 0.11 3.57
N LEU A 40 6.92 0.52 4.68
CA LEU A 40 5.97 1.64 4.72
C LEU A 40 6.67 3.00 4.57
N GLU A 41 7.86 3.18 5.13
CA GLU A 41 8.74 4.33 4.91
C GLU A 41 9.08 4.49 3.42
N LEU A 42 9.43 3.37 2.73
CA LEU A 42 9.66 3.35 1.30
C LEU A 42 8.40 3.67 0.50
N THR A 43 7.25 3.17 0.94
CA THR A 43 5.95 3.48 0.32
C THR A 43 5.67 4.97 0.37
N ALA A 44 5.87 5.61 1.51
CA ALA A 44 5.75 7.05 1.65
C ALA A 44 6.72 7.80 0.72
N ARG A 45 8.00 7.44 0.75
CA ARG A 45 9.05 8.12 -0.01
C ARG A 45 8.86 7.99 -1.51
N HIS A 46 8.66 6.78 -2.04
CA HIS A 46 8.52 6.53 -3.47
C HIS A 46 7.15 6.95 -4.01
N GLY A 47 6.10 6.89 -3.18
CA GLY A 47 4.77 7.41 -3.50
C GLY A 47 4.69 8.94 -3.44
N ALA A 48 5.65 9.61 -2.80
CA ALA A 48 5.58 11.02 -2.40
C ALA A 48 4.32 11.31 -1.56
N PHE A 49 3.92 10.35 -0.74
CA PHE A 49 2.88 10.50 0.27
C PHE A 49 3.49 10.96 1.58
N ASP A 50 2.79 11.80 2.35
CA ASP A 50 3.17 11.94 3.76
C ASP A 50 2.38 10.91 4.56
N LEU A 51 3.07 10.13 5.41
CA LEU A 51 2.53 8.98 6.10
C LEU A 51 2.94 8.98 7.58
N GLU A 52 1.94 8.95 8.46
CA GLU A 52 2.13 8.71 9.89
C GLU A 52 1.37 7.45 10.29
N ILE A 53 2.05 6.50 10.93
CA ILE A 53 1.48 5.25 11.45
C ILE A 53 2.01 5.01 12.85
N ASP A 54 1.10 4.82 13.80
CA ASP A 54 1.37 4.28 15.14
C ASP A 54 0.41 3.11 15.33
N ALA A 55 0.95 1.89 15.25
CA ALA A 55 0.20 0.65 15.37
C ALA A 55 0.76 -0.20 16.50
N ARG A 56 -0.12 -0.80 17.27
CA ARG A 56 0.19 -1.78 18.31
C ARG A 56 -0.74 -2.96 18.12
N GLY A 57 -0.19 -4.15 18.05
CA GLY A 57 -0.95 -5.39 17.97
C GLY A 57 -0.42 -6.42 18.94
N ASP A 58 -1.08 -7.54 18.98
CA ASP A 58 -0.80 -8.73 19.81
C ASP A 58 0.34 -9.58 19.23
N LEU A 59 1.53 -8.96 19.04
CA LEU A 59 2.72 -9.58 18.43
C LEU A 59 3.25 -10.80 19.21
N ASP A 60 2.82 -10.98 20.44
CA ASP A 60 3.07 -12.17 21.27
C ASP A 60 2.25 -13.38 20.80
N VAL A 61 1.14 -13.15 20.08
CA VAL A 61 0.36 -14.19 19.41
C VAL A 61 0.96 -14.47 18.03
N ASP A 62 0.91 -13.47 17.14
CA ASP A 62 1.46 -13.52 15.78
C ASP A 62 1.56 -12.10 15.18
N GLN A 63 2.22 -11.97 14.05
CA GLN A 63 2.29 -10.71 13.30
C GLN A 63 1.07 -10.48 12.39
N HIS A 64 0.26 -11.51 12.13
CA HIS A 64 -0.79 -11.52 11.12
C HIS A 64 -1.79 -10.37 11.33
N HIS A 65 -2.40 -10.29 12.52
CA HIS A 65 -3.38 -9.26 12.83
C HIS A 65 -2.84 -7.85 12.62
N THR A 66 -1.60 -7.60 13.06
CA THR A 66 -0.95 -6.28 12.90
C THR A 66 -0.72 -5.95 11.44
N VAL A 67 -0.19 -6.89 10.65
CA VAL A 67 0.17 -6.67 9.24
C VAL A 67 -1.08 -6.46 8.38
N GLU A 68 -2.09 -7.30 8.54
CA GLU A 68 -3.37 -7.20 7.82
C GLU A 68 -4.10 -5.90 8.16
N ASP A 69 -4.26 -5.60 9.46
CA ASP A 69 -4.99 -4.41 9.92
C ASP A 69 -4.30 -3.10 9.53
N VAL A 70 -2.96 -3.06 9.49
CA VAL A 70 -2.22 -1.91 8.94
C VAL A 70 -2.47 -1.77 7.45
N GLY A 71 -2.55 -2.87 6.71
CA GLY A 71 -2.95 -2.88 5.29
C GLY A 71 -4.36 -2.31 5.10
N ILE A 72 -5.35 -2.80 5.84
CA ILE A 72 -6.74 -2.31 5.82
C ILE A 72 -6.79 -0.82 6.13
N ALA A 73 -6.18 -0.39 7.24
CA ALA A 73 -6.18 1.01 7.67
C ALA A 73 -5.54 1.95 6.64
N LEU A 74 -4.43 1.53 6.00
CA LEU A 74 -3.80 2.29 4.93
C LEU A 74 -4.73 2.40 3.71
N GLY A 75 -5.38 1.31 3.34
CA GLY A 75 -6.36 1.28 2.25
C GLY A 75 -7.54 2.22 2.50
N GLU A 76 -8.13 2.17 3.69
CA GLU A 76 -9.23 3.03 4.11
C GLU A 76 -8.82 4.52 4.12
N ALA A 77 -7.63 4.83 4.63
CA ALA A 77 -7.11 6.20 4.64
C ALA A 77 -6.92 6.75 3.21
N VAL A 78 -6.42 5.90 2.30
CA VAL A 78 -6.30 6.26 0.87
C VAL A 78 -7.68 6.47 0.26
N ALA A 79 -8.66 5.61 0.52
CA ALA A 79 -10.03 5.76 0.04
C ALA A 79 -10.68 7.05 0.56
N GLN A 80 -10.50 7.35 1.85
CA GLN A 80 -10.98 8.60 2.47
C GLN A 80 -10.34 9.84 1.81
N ALA A 81 -9.03 9.81 1.58
CA ALA A 81 -8.30 10.91 0.95
C ALA A 81 -8.71 11.13 -0.51
N LEU A 82 -9.09 10.08 -1.24
CA LEU A 82 -9.58 10.16 -2.62
C LEU A 82 -10.99 10.73 -2.71
N GLY A 83 -11.81 10.57 -1.68
CA GLY A 83 -13.20 11.03 -1.66
C GLY A 83 -14.01 10.49 -2.85
N THR A 84 -14.55 11.36 -3.67
CA THR A 84 -15.40 10.98 -4.83
C THR A 84 -14.65 10.35 -6.00
N ARG A 85 -13.33 10.24 -5.95
CA ARG A 85 -12.47 9.72 -7.03
C ARG A 85 -12.60 10.47 -8.36
N ARG A 86 -13.16 11.68 -8.39
CA ARG A 86 -13.26 12.50 -9.60
C ARG A 86 -11.92 13.11 -9.96
N GLY A 87 -11.62 13.12 -11.25
CA GLY A 87 -10.42 13.76 -11.81
C GLY A 87 -9.11 13.04 -11.49
N ILE A 88 -9.13 11.79 -11.03
CA ILE A 88 -7.92 10.99 -10.85
C ILE A 88 -7.63 10.14 -12.10
N ASN A 89 -6.39 9.70 -12.26
CA ASN A 89 -6.04 8.75 -13.33
C ASN A 89 -6.73 7.39 -13.12
N ARG A 90 -7.09 7.04 -11.88
CA ARG A 90 -7.70 5.79 -11.47
C ARG A 90 -6.80 4.59 -11.57
N ALA A 91 -6.14 4.37 -12.70
CA ALA A 91 -5.21 3.28 -12.89
C ALA A 91 -3.76 3.81 -12.96
N GLY A 92 -2.84 3.02 -12.42
CA GLY A 92 -1.41 3.30 -12.49
C GLY A 92 -0.61 2.00 -12.50
N TYR A 93 0.55 2.03 -13.12
CA TYR A 93 1.48 0.92 -13.14
C TYR A 93 2.92 1.40 -13.03
N PHE A 94 3.80 0.52 -12.59
CA PHE A 94 5.23 0.81 -12.54
C PHE A 94 6.06 -0.46 -12.65
N VAL A 95 7.19 -0.36 -13.36
CA VAL A 95 8.23 -1.38 -13.42
C VAL A 95 9.41 -0.88 -12.61
N MET A 96 9.75 -1.58 -11.54
CA MET A 96 10.77 -1.17 -10.57
C MET A 96 11.99 -2.07 -10.64
N PRO A 97 13.13 -1.58 -11.13
CA PRO A 97 14.40 -2.25 -10.96
C PRO A 97 14.96 -1.96 -9.55
N MET A 98 15.57 -2.97 -8.96
CA MET A 98 16.34 -2.86 -7.73
C MET A 98 17.53 -3.83 -7.82
N ASP A 99 18.70 -3.32 -8.17
CA ASP A 99 19.90 -4.08 -8.46
C ASP A 99 19.58 -5.26 -9.42
N GLU A 100 19.70 -6.49 -8.94
CA GLU A 100 19.46 -7.73 -9.72
C GLU A 100 17.97 -8.12 -9.77
N THR A 101 17.08 -7.34 -9.16
CA THR A 101 15.66 -7.64 -9.05
C THR A 101 14.83 -6.72 -9.95
N LEU A 102 13.80 -7.28 -10.57
CA LEU A 102 12.79 -6.52 -11.31
C LEU A 102 11.39 -6.90 -10.83
N ALA A 103 10.61 -5.90 -10.43
CA ALA A 103 9.22 -6.05 -10.01
C ALA A 103 8.29 -5.17 -10.84
N VAL A 104 7.03 -5.60 -10.97
CA VAL A 104 5.96 -4.82 -11.59
C VAL A 104 4.79 -4.67 -10.62
N ALA A 105 4.13 -3.53 -10.68
CA ALA A 105 2.90 -3.24 -9.97
C ALA A 105 1.88 -2.61 -10.89
N ALA A 106 0.60 -3.00 -10.75
CA ALA A 106 -0.54 -2.32 -11.36
C ALA A 106 -1.64 -2.13 -10.31
N VAL A 107 -2.20 -0.92 -10.25
CA VAL A 107 -3.26 -0.55 -9.31
C VAL A 107 -4.41 0.05 -10.10
N ASP A 108 -5.64 -0.42 -9.86
CA ASP A 108 -6.88 0.20 -10.35
C ASP A 108 -7.81 0.53 -9.17
N LEU A 109 -8.05 1.79 -8.93
CA LEU A 109 -8.95 2.31 -7.89
C LEU A 109 -10.42 2.15 -8.33
N SER A 110 -10.78 0.92 -8.66
CA SER A 110 -12.02 0.52 -9.36
C SER A 110 -13.27 0.46 -8.49
N GLY A 111 -13.16 0.60 -7.18
CA GLY A 111 -14.26 0.38 -6.24
C GLY A 111 -14.51 -1.10 -5.89
N ARG A 112 -13.74 -2.03 -6.44
CA ARG A 112 -13.84 -3.48 -6.20
C ARG A 112 -12.51 -4.00 -5.65
N PRO A 113 -12.50 -4.62 -4.44
CA PRO A 113 -11.28 -5.14 -3.86
C PRO A 113 -10.82 -6.41 -4.57
N HIS A 114 -9.53 -6.48 -4.92
CA HIS A 114 -8.86 -7.70 -5.35
C HIS A 114 -7.35 -7.53 -5.29
N ALA A 115 -6.64 -8.50 -4.74
CA ALA A 115 -5.19 -8.51 -4.73
C ALA A 115 -4.64 -9.76 -5.41
N VAL A 116 -3.58 -9.60 -6.19
CA VAL A 116 -2.78 -10.69 -6.74
C VAL A 116 -1.32 -10.37 -6.45
N VAL A 117 -0.69 -11.14 -5.56
CA VAL A 117 0.68 -10.91 -5.13
C VAL A 117 1.53 -12.13 -5.45
N SER A 118 2.59 -11.94 -6.23
CA SER A 118 3.54 -12.99 -6.60
C SER A 118 4.97 -12.49 -6.42
N HIS A 119 5.47 -12.50 -5.18
CA HIS A 119 6.83 -12.06 -4.86
C HIS A 119 7.89 -13.16 -4.99
N GLY A 120 7.48 -14.44 -5.05
CA GLY A 120 8.36 -15.59 -5.26
C GLY A 120 9.39 -15.82 -4.14
N VAL A 121 9.17 -15.25 -2.97
CA VAL A 121 10.00 -15.46 -1.77
C VAL A 121 9.58 -16.76 -1.10
N ARG A 122 10.56 -17.57 -0.69
CA ARG A 122 10.34 -18.85 -0.02
C ARG A 122 10.90 -18.93 1.40
N THR A 123 11.72 -17.96 1.79
CA THR A 123 12.24 -17.87 3.15
C THR A 123 11.12 -17.41 4.08
N ARG A 124 11.04 -17.98 5.28
CA ARG A 124 10.00 -17.65 6.26
C ARG A 124 10.10 -16.21 6.75
N LEU A 125 11.31 -15.70 6.94
CA LEU A 125 11.55 -14.36 7.49
C LEU A 125 12.45 -13.54 6.57
N VAL A 126 12.22 -12.24 6.57
CA VAL A 126 13.15 -11.21 6.11
C VAL A 126 13.20 -10.12 7.19
N GLY A 127 14.40 -9.90 7.76
CA GLY A 127 14.47 -9.15 9.02
C GLY A 127 13.62 -9.86 10.07
N ASP A 128 12.72 -9.12 10.68
CA ASP A 128 11.74 -9.60 11.67
C ASP A 128 10.35 -9.87 11.09
N LEU A 129 10.12 -9.67 9.77
CA LEU A 129 8.82 -9.86 9.13
C LEU A 129 8.66 -11.28 8.56
N GLN A 130 7.54 -11.93 8.84
CA GLN A 130 7.10 -13.16 8.19
C GLN A 130 6.69 -12.86 6.74
N THR A 131 7.35 -13.51 5.77
CA THR A 131 7.22 -13.14 4.35
C THR A 131 5.89 -13.51 3.73
N GLU A 132 5.19 -14.49 4.27
CA GLU A 132 3.82 -14.86 3.85
C GLU A 132 2.82 -13.73 4.07
N LEU A 133 2.99 -12.94 5.14
CA LEU A 133 2.10 -11.84 5.51
C LEU A 133 2.15 -10.63 4.56
N ILE A 134 3.08 -10.63 3.61
CA ILE A 134 3.09 -9.61 2.55
C ILE A 134 1.83 -9.69 1.69
N MET A 135 1.32 -10.91 1.47
CA MET A 135 0.05 -11.09 0.77
C MET A 135 -1.10 -10.49 1.58
N ASP A 136 -1.18 -10.80 2.88
CA ASP A 136 -2.24 -10.33 3.78
C ASP A 136 -2.25 -8.80 3.89
N PHE A 137 -1.06 -8.16 3.93
CA PHE A 137 -0.96 -6.71 3.88
C PHE A 137 -1.61 -6.12 2.63
N PHE A 138 -1.32 -6.67 1.43
CA PHE A 138 -1.85 -6.12 0.18
C PHE A 138 -3.31 -6.51 -0.05
N GLU A 139 -3.77 -7.65 0.46
CA GLU A 139 -5.19 -8.01 0.49
C GLU A 139 -5.97 -7.03 1.40
N GLY A 140 -5.49 -6.79 2.61
CA GLY A 140 -6.03 -5.79 3.52
C GLY A 140 -6.08 -4.40 2.88
N PHE A 141 -4.99 -3.97 2.23
CA PHE A 141 -4.96 -2.71 1.50
C PHE A 141 -6.01 -2.66 0.38
N ALA A 142 -6.12 -3.73 -0.41
CA ALA A 142 -7.09 -3.80 -1.51
C ALA A 142 -8.53 -3.72 -1.00
N ILE A 143 -8.83 -4.36 0.13
CA ILE A 143 -10.12 -4.31 0.81
C ILE A 143 -10.42 -2.87 1.27
N GLY A 144 -9.55 -2.27 2.06
CA GLY A 144 -9.72 -0.92 2.60
C GLY A 144 -9.81 0.15 1.51
N ALA A 145 -8.92 0.08 0.51
CA ALA A 145 -8.91 1.01 -0.62
C ALA A 145 -10.03 0.75 -1.65
N ARG A 146 -10.67 -0.40 -1.62
CA ARG A 146 -11.60 -0.88 -2.67
C ARG A 146 -10.94 -0.78 -4.04
N ALA A 147 -9.79 -1.43 -4.18
CA ALA A 147 -8.91 -1.34 -5.34
C ALA A 147 -8.48 -2.72 -5.84
N ASN A 148 -8.12 -2.81 -7.11
CA ASN A 148 -7.38 -3.96 -7.61
C ASN A 148 -5.88 -3.66 -7.48
N VAL A 149 -5.13 -4.60 -6.93
CA VAL A 149 -3.68 -4.52 -6.72
C VAL A 149 -3.03 -5.77 -7.29
N HIS A 150 -2.21 -5.61 -8.32
CA HIS A 150 -1.46 -6.69 -8.93
C HIS A 150 0.03 -6.42 -8.78
N LEU A 151 0.76 -7.34 -8.14
CA LEU A 151 2.16 -7.23 -7.81
C LEU A 151 2.90 -8.51 -8.23
N LYS A 152 3.98 -8.36 -8.97
CA LYS A 152 4.78 -9.50 -9.40
C LYS A 152 6.26 -9.17 -9.44
N VAL A 153 7.09 -10.02 -8.83
CA VAL A 153 8.53 -10.05 -9.07
C VAL A 153 8.79 -10.91 -10.31
N LEU A 154 9.40 -10.33 -11.32
CA LEU A 154 9.73 -11.03 -12.56
C LEU A 154 10.96 -11.91 -12.38
N TYR A 155 11.98 -11.39 -11.72
CA TYR A 155 13.21 -12.09 -11.32
C TYR A 155 13.92 -11.32 -10.21
N GLY A 156 14.87 -11.98 -9.55
CA GLY A 156 15.69 -11.43 -8.47
C GLY A 156 16.23 -12.55 -7.59
N ARG A 157 17.34 -12.32 -6.92
CA ARG A 157 17.98 -13.30 -6.05
C ARG A 157 17.73 -13.01 -4.57
N SER A 158 17.89 -11.74 -4.18
CA SER A 158 17.78 -11.33 -2.79
C SER A 158 16.31 -11.27 -2.34
N THR A 159 15.97 -11.95 -1.25
CA THR A 159 14.64 -11.86 -0.63
C THR A 159 14.28 -10.43 -0.25
N HIS A 160 15.22 -9.70 0.34
CA HIS A 160 15.06 -8.29 0.70
C HIS A 160 14.73 -7.44 -0.54
N HIS A 161 15.55 -7.54 -1.60
CA HIS A 161 15.33 -6.76 -2.83
C HIS A 161 14.01 -7.09 -3.51
N ARG A 162 13.57 -8.35 -3.49
CA ARG A 162 12.27 -8.75 -4.04
C ARG A 162 11.11 -8.05 -3.34
N ILE A 163 11.10 -8.06 -2.01
CA ILE A 163 10.03 -7.44 -1.23
C ILE A 163 10.10 -5.92 -1.36
N GLU A 164 11.27 -5.33 -1.20
CA GLU A 164 11.46 -3.89 -1.32
C GLU A 164 11.05 -3.38 -2.72
N ALA A 165 11.43 -4.08 -3.80
CA ALA A 165 11.03 -3.72 -5.15
C ALA A 165 9.51 -3.75 -5.34
N VAL A 166 8.80 -4.70 -4.72
CA VAL A 166 7.34 -4.78 -4.73
C VAL A 166 6.72 -3.54 -4.07
N PHE A 167 7.16 -3.17 -2.87
CA PHE A 167 6.63 -1.99 -2.17
C PHE A 167 6.94 -0.69 -2.90
N LYS A 168 8.15 -0.54 -3.46
CA LYS A 168 8.51 0.62 -4.29
C LYS A 168 7.68 0.70 -5.57
N ALA A 169 7.49 -0.43 -6.27
CA ALA A 169 6.65 -0.50 -7.47
C ALA A 169 5.20 -0.13 -7.15
N PHE A 170 4.64 -0.70 -6.08
CA PHE A 170 3.31 -0.39 -5.57
C PHE A 170 3.15 1.10 -5.28
N ALA A 171 4.07 1.69 -4.51
CA ALA A 171 4.02 3.10 -4.14
C ALA A 171 3.98 4.02 -5.38
N ARG A 172 4.80 3.71 -6.39
CA ARG A 172 4.84 4.47 -7.66
C ARG A 172 3.57 4.27 -8.48
N ALA A 173 3.07 3.04 -8.59
CA ALA A 173 1.82 2.74 -9.27
C ALA A 173 0.62 3.43 -8.59
N LEU A 174 0.54 3.36 -7.26
CA LEU A 174 -0.50 4.02 -6.48
C LEU A 174 -0.44 5.54 -6.66
N ARG A 175 0.76 6.16 -6.64
CA ARG A 175 0.92 7.58 -6.92
C ARG A 175 0.34 7.96 -8.28
N VAL A 176 0.63 7.19 -9.32
CA VAL A 176 0.08 7.44 -10.67
C VAL A 176 -1.43 7.31 -10.66
N ALA A 177 -1.99 6.24 -10.05
CA ALA A 177 -3.43 6.03 -9.95
C ALA A 177 -4.14 7.19 -9.22
N CYS A 178 -3.55 7.71 -8.14
CA CYS A 178 -4.07 8.84 -7.35
C CYS A 178 -3.86 10.21 -8.01
N SER A 179 -2.99 10.33 -9.01
CA SER A 179 -2.66 11.61 -9.65
C SER A 179 -3.87 12.19 -10.37
N ARG A 180 -3.99 13.53 -10.34
CA ARG A 180 -5.08 14.25 -10.99
C ARG A 180 -4.77 14.55 -12.46
N ASP A 181 -5.70 14.24 -13.36
CA ASP A 181 -5.71 14.77 -14.72
C ASP A 181 -6.55 16.06 -14.76
N ARG A 182 -5.88 17.19 -15.06
CA ARG A 182 -6.54 18.51 -15.11
C ARG A 182 -7.63 18.58 -16.17
N ARG A 183 -7.49 17.83 -17.25
CA ARG A 183 -8.48 17.79 -18.35
C ARG A 183 -9.78 17.11 -17.93
N LEU A 184 -9.70 16.20 -16.94
CA LEU A 184 -10.79 15.37 -16.45
C LEU A 184 -11.22 15.73 -15.03
N ALA A 185 -10.89 16.93 -14.53
CA ALA A 185 -10.97 17.30 -13.11
C ALA A 185 -12.34 17.04 -12.44
N ARG A 186 -13.43 17.08 -13.20
CA ARG A 186 -14.80 16.85 -12.71
C ARG A 186 -15.39 15.51 -13.17
N VAL A 187 -14.66 14.76 -13.98
CA VAL A 187 -15.14 13.50 -14.57
C VAL A 187 -14.85 12.36 -13.61
N LEU A 188 -15.83 11.49 -13.38
CA LEU A 188 -15.61 10.20 -12.76
C LEU A 188 -15.01 9.27 -13.83
N PRO A 189 -13.82 8.69 -13.62
CA PRO A 189 -13.17 7.83 -14.61
C PRO A 189 -13.81 6.44 -14.66
N SER A 190 -15.11 6.38 -14.95
CA SER A 190 -15.90 5.16 -15.02
C SER A 190 -17.09 5.33 -15.97
N THR A 191 -17.24 4.43 -16.93
CA THR A 191 -18.41 4.35 -17.81
C THR A 191 -19.67 3.86 -17.08
N LYS A 192 -19.51 3.27 -15.90
CA LYS A 192 -20.62 2.78 -15.07
C LYS A 192 -21.24 3.86 -14.17
N GLY A 193 -20.63 5.05 -14.10
CA GLY A 193 -21.08 6.15 -13.25
C GLY A 193 -20.81 5.97 -11.74
N LEU A 194 -20.07 4.92 -11.36
CA LEU A 194 -19.70 4.61 -9.97
C LEU A 194 -18.28 4.00 -9.89
N LEU A 195 -17.63 4.16 -8.72
CA LEU A 195 -16.35 3.55 -8.32
C LEU A 195 -16.39 3.20 -6.83
#